data_a5a147a3833fe520b0aca4ec03eca7e9
#
_entry.id   a5a147a3833fe520b0aca4ec03eca7e9
#
_cell.length_a   1.000
_cell.length_b   1.000
_cell.length_c   1.000
_cell.angle_alpha   90.00
_cell.angle_beta   90.00
_cell.angle_gamma   90.00
#
_symmetry.space_group_name_H-M   'P 1'
#
loop_
_entity.id
_entity.type
_entity.pdbx_description
1 polymer ?
#
loop_
_entity_poly.entity_id
_entity_poly.type
_entity_poly.pdbx_seq_one_letter_code
_entity_poly.pdbx_strand_id
1 'polypeptide(L)'
;MTPAGLSALIDATWPPAATRPAGPFLLREGRGGGQRVSAATAEAPWQAADIAAAETAQRALGQVPLFMIRAGEDALDAALAARGYRVVDPVVLYHAPVADLATEPPPPITTFCLWPMLQIMRDLWAEGGVGPGRIAVMERAGAPKTAILGRVNDRAAGVAFVGSHGPTAMLHALHVVPAQRRQGIAVKMMRAAAFWALDHGLSDLFLAVTEANAPARALYASLGMSIVEKYHYRKGQA
;
A
#
# COMPACT_ATOMS: atom_id res chain seq x y z
N MET A 1 -13.34 6.20 -7.73
CA MET A 1 -12.77 4.85 -8.06
C MET A 1 -13.77 3.81 -7.58
N THR A 2 -13.96 2.72 -8.31
CA THR A 2 -14.80 1.59 -7.85
C THR A 2 -13.98 0.66 -6.94
N PRO A 3 -14.60 -0.16 -6.05
CA PRO A 3 -13.87 -1.15 -5.25
C PRO A 3 -13.01 -2.11 -6.08
N ALA A 4 -13.48 -2.52 -7.25
CA ALA A 4 -12.71 -3.35 -8.19
C ALA A 4 -11.48 -2.59 -8.75
N GLY A 5 -11.63 -1.30 -9.09
CA GLY A 5 -10.53 -0.45 -9.55
C GLY A 5 -9.47 -0.24 -8.47
N LEU A 6 -9.89 -0.12 -7.21
CA LEU A 6 -8.96 -0.04 -6.08
C LEU A 6 -8.16 -1.34 -5.91
N SER A 7 -8.82 -2.49 -5.96
CA SER A 7 -8.15 -3.79 -5.86
C SER A 7 -7.14 -3.98 -6.99
N ALA A 8 -7.52 -3.63 -8.23
CA ALA A 8 -6.63 -3.71 -9.40
C ALA A 8 -5.40 -2.80 -9.25
N LEU A 9 -5.58 -1.55 -8.79
CA LEU A 9 -4.47 -0.63 -8.53
C LEU A 9 -3.52 -1.19 -7.45
N ILE A 10 -4.07 -1.67 -6.34
CA ILE A 10 -3.28 -2.25 -5.26
C ILE A 10 -2.50 -3.47 -5.76
N ASP A 11 -3.17 -4.41 -6.43
CA ASP A 11 -2.53 -5.65 -6.91
C ASP A 11 -1.47 -5.39 -7.99
N ALA A 12 -1.62 -4.35 -8.81
CA ALA A 12 -0.62 -3.99 -9.81
C ALA A 12 0.61 -3.29 -9.20
N THR A 13 0.40 -2.39 -8.23
CA THR A 13 1.47 -1.57 -7.64
C THR A 13 2.11 -2.20 -6.40
N TRP A 14 1.42 -3.16 -5.77
CA TRP A 14 1.88 -3.92 -4.61
C TRP A 14 1.45 -5.39 -4.73
N PRO A 15 2.00 -6.14 -5.72
CA PRO A 15 1.49 -7.45 -6.11
C PRO A 15 1.80 -8.56 -5.11
N PRO A 16 0.87 -9.49 -4.88
CA PRO A 16 1.13 -10.75 -4.18
C PRO A 16 2.11 -11.62 -5.00
N ALA A 17 2.64 -12.67 -4.39
CA ALA A 17 3.48 -13.64 -5.10
C ALA A 17 2.67 -14.47 -6.11
N ALA A 18 1.42 -14.76 -5.77
CA ALA A 18 0.45 -15.41 -6.66
C ALA A 18 -0.98 -15.08 -6.19
N THR A 19 -1.93 -15.19 -7.11
CA THR A 19 -3.36 -15.17 -6.80
C THR A 19 -3.97 -16.52 -7.13
N ARG A 20 -5.00 -16.92 -6.37
CA ARG A 20 -5.72 -18.18 -6.58
C ARG A 20 -7.21 -17.97 -6.32
N PRO A 21 -8.10 -18.34 -7.23
CA PRO A 21 -9.54 -18.35 -6.94
C PRO A 21 -9.87 -19.48 -5.95
N ALA A 22 -10.77 -19.18 -5.01
CA ALA A 22 -11.38 -20.14 -4.09
C ALA A 22 -12.89 -19.85 -4.04
N GLY A 23 -13.64 -20.42 -4.97
CA GLY A 23 -15.02 -20.07 -5.20
C GLY A 23 -15.15 -18.58 -5.55
N PRO A 24 -16.01 -17.82 -4.83
CA PRO A 24 -16.21 -16.40 -5.05
C PRO A 24 -15.06 -15.52 -4.49
N PHE A 25 -14.09 -16.09 -3.78
CA PHE A 25 -12.97 -15.35 -3.20
C PHE A 25 -11.71 -15.44 -4.05
N LEU A 26 -10.99 -14.32 -4.16
CA LEU A 26 -9.62 -14.25 -4.67
C LEU A 26 -8.64 -14.28 -3.50
N LEU A 27 -7.86 -15.32 -3.40
CA LEU A 27 -6.80 -15.47 -2.40
C LEU A 27 -5.48 -14.91 -2.93
N ARG A 28 -4.68 -14.34 -2.03
CA ARG A 28 -3.35 -13.83 -2.32
C ARG A 28 -2.29 -14.55 -1.50
N GLU A 29 -1.24 -15.02 -2.17
CA GLU A 29 -0.07 -15.60 -1.53
C GLU A 29 0.93 -14.49 -1.18
N GLY A 30 1.04 -14.15 0.10
CA GLY A 30 1.76 -12.96 0.55
C GLY A 30 3.26 -13.12 0.74
N ARG A 31 3.73 -14.33 1.05
CA ARG A 31 5.16 -14.66 1.34
C ARG A 31 5.85 -13.64 2.24
N GLY A 32 5.19 -13.23 3.33
CA GLY A 32 5.74 -12.23 4.25
C GLY A 32 5.63 -10.77 3.79
N GLY A 33 4.95 -10.49 2.67
CA GLY A 33 4.75 -9.13 2.12
C GLY A 33 3.71 -8.28 2.86
N GLY A 34 3.11 -8.82 3.93
CA GLY A 34 2.14 -8.12 4.78
C GLY A 34 0.69 -8.39 4.39
N GLN A 35 -0.23 -7.77 5.11
CA GLN A 35 -1.66 -8.09 5.05
C GLN A 35 -2.26 -7.86 3.66
N ARG A 36 -1.90 -6.76 3.00
CA ARG A 36 -2.45 -6.37 1.69
C ARG A 36 -2.28 -7.45 0.62
N VAL A 37 -1.13 -8.14 0.63
CA VAL A 37 -0.81 -9.22 -0.30
C VAL A 37 -1.13 -10.61 0.22
N SER A 38 -1.79 -10.71 1.39
CA SER A 38 -2.20 -11.98 1.99
C SER A 38 -3.72 -12.09 2.19
N ALA A 39 -4.44 -10.97 2.09
CA ALA A 39 -5.88 -10.93 2.31
C ALA A 39 -6.65 -11.49 1.12
N ALA A 40 -7.71 -12.25 1.42
CA ALA A 40 -8.75 -12.63 0.48
C ALA A 40 -9.71 -11.46 0.23
N THR A 41 -10.22 -11.35 -0.98
CA THR A 41 -11.31 -10.42 -1.36
C THR A 41 -12.48 -11.19 -1.98
N ALA A 42 -13.71 -10.76 -1.74
CA ALA A 42 -14.90 -11.30 -2.41
C ALA A 42 -15.00 -10.66 -3.80
N GLU A 43 -15.01 -11.48 -4.84
CA GLU A 43 -15.12 -11.01 -6.24
C GLU A 43 -16.47 -11.37 -6.88
N ALA A 44 -17.29 -12.16 -6.16
CA ALA A 44 -18.64 -12.56 -6.55
C ALA A 44 -19.52 -12.79 -5.30
N PRO A 45 -20.85 -12.92 -5.45
CA PRO A 45 -21.74 -13.31 -4.36
C PRO A 45 -21.29 -14.61 -3.70
N TRP A 46 -21.29 -14.65 -2.37
CA TRP A 46 -20.74 -15.74 -1.56
C TRP A 46 -21.80 -16.31 -0.58
N GLN A 47 -21.51 -17.49 -0.07
CA GLN A 47 -22.27 -18.18 0.98
C GLN A 47 -21.36 -18.55 2.16
N ALA A 48 -21.93 -18.92 3.29
CA ALA A 48 -21.17 -19.28 4.49
C ALA A 48 -20.16 -20.42 4.28
N ALA A 49 -20.49 -21.38 3.39
CA ALA A 49 -19.59 -22.48 3.02
C ALA A 49 -18.34 -22.00 2.26
N ASP A 50 -18.47 -20.94 1.45
CA ASP A 50 -17.35 -20.39 0.67
C ASP A 50 -16.32 -19.73 1.58
N ILE A 51 -16.75 -19.09 2.69
CA ILE A 51 -15.83 -18.55 3.71
C ILE A 51 -14.98 -19.69 4.29
N ALA A 52 -15.60 -20.83 4.65
CA ALA A 52 -14.87 -21.98 5.20
C ALA A 52 -13.88 -22.59 4.18
N ALA A 53 -14.25 -22.62 2.90
CA ALA A 53 -13.36 -23.06 1.84
C ALA A 53 -12.16 -22.09 1.67
N ALA A 54 -12.40 -20.78 1.68
CA ALA A 54 -11.36 -19.76 1.62
C ALA A 54 -10.42 -19.82 2.84
N GLU A 55 -10.94 -20.03 4.06
CA GLU A 55 -10.16 -20.25 5.28
C GLU A 55 -9.22 -21.45 5.13
N THR A 56 -9.74 -22.59 4.67
CA THR A 56 -8.97 -23.81 4.46
C THR A 56 -7.86 -23.58 3.45
N ALA A 57 -8.17 -22.92 2.33
CA ALA A 57 -7.19 -22.63 1.29
C ALA A 57 -6.11 -21.64 1.74
N GLN A 58 -6.44 -20.62 2.55
CA GLN A 58 -5.43 -19.71 3.14
C GLN A 58 -4.50 -20.45 4.12
N ARG A 59 -5.04 -21.35 4.96
CA ARG A 59 -4.21 -22.19 5.85
C ARG A 59 -3.30 -23.13 5.08
N ALA A 60 -3.76 -23.68 3.95
CA ALA A 60 -2.92 -24.50 3.06
C ALA A 60 -1.76 -23.71 2.43
N LEU A 61 -1.87 -22.37 2.32
CA LEU A 61 -0.78 -21.48 1.95
C LEU A 61 0.14 -21.11 3.14
N GLY A 62 -0.08 -21.67 4.31
CA GLY A 62 0.65 -21.31 5.53
C GLY A 62 0.28 -19.92 6.07
N GLN A 63 -0.87 -19.38 5.70
CA GLN A 63 -1.33 -18.05 6.09
C GLN A 63 -2.47 -18.14 7.12
N VAL A 64 -2.46 -17.22 8.08
CA VAL A 64 -3.61 -17.01 8.95
C VAL A 64 -4.75 -16.46 8.10
N PRO A 65 -5.99 -16.99 8.20
CA PRO A 65 -7.12 -16.48 7.44
C PRO A 65 -7.33 -14.98 7.65
N LEU A 66 -7.35 -14.26 6.54
CA LEU A 66 -7.40 -12.81 6.49
C LEU A 66 -8.29 -12.38 5.31
N PHE A 67 -9.25 -11.51 5.57
CA PHE A 67 -10.12 -10.96 4.55
C PHE A 67 -10.00 -9.43 4.55
N MET A 68 -9.93 -8.83 3.37
CA MET A 68 -10.06 -7.39 3.20
C MET A 68 -11.55 -7.07 3.04
N ILE A 69 -12.05 -6.13 3.83
CA ILE A 69 -13.43 -5.66 3.79
C ILE A 69 -13.44 -4.27 3.19
N ARG A 70 -14.04 -4.14 2.02
CA ARG A 70 -14.18 -2.89 1.27
C ARG A 70 -15.54 -2.23 1.57
N ALA A 71 -15.72 -1.00 1.15
CA ALA A 71 -17.01 -0.32 1.25
C ALA A 71 -18.12 -1.14 0.57
N GLY A 72 -19.26 -1.27 1.25
CA GLY A 72 -20.42 -2.05 0.79
C GLY A 72 -20.36 -3.56 1.06
N GLU A 73 -19.32 -4.07 1.71
CA GLU A 73 -19.18 -5.49 2.09
C GLU A 73 -19.64 -5.78 3.53
N ASP A 74 -20.64 -5.03 4.03
CA ASP A 74 -21.14 -5.13 5.42
C ASP A 74 -21.64 -6.55 5.77
N ALA A 75 -22.23 -7.25 4.81
CA ALA A 75 -22.69 -8.62 5.02
C ALA A 75 -21.51 -9.59 5.27
N LEU A 76 -20.39 -9.42 4.53
CA LEU A 76 -19.18 -10.21 4.75
C LEU A 76 -18.53 -9.84 6.08
N ASP A 77 -18.49 -8.56 6.41
CA ASP A 77 -17.97 -8.06 7.68
C ASP A 77 -18.70 -8.69 8.87
N ALA A 78 -20.03 -8.66 8.85
CA ALA A 78 -20.88 -9.26 9.89
C ALA A 78 -20.71 -10.79 9.97
N ALA A 79 -20.63 -11.48 8.84
CA ALA A 79 -20.45 -12.93 8.80
C ALA A 79 -19.10 -13.36 9.38
N LEU A 80 -18.03 -12.62 9.09
CA LEU A 80 -16.70 -12.85 9.65
C LEU A 80 -16.63 -12.50 11.14
N ALA A 81 -17.31 -11.41 11.56
CA ALA A 81 -17.43 -11.06 12.98
C ALA A 81 -18.10 -12.18 13.79
N ALA A 82 -19.21 -12.74 13.29
CA ALA A 82 -19.93 -13.85 13.91
C ALA A 82 -19.05 -15.13 14.02
N ARG A 83 -18.05 -15.28 13.15
CA ARG A 83 -17.06 -16.38 13.18
C ARG A 83 -15.85 -16.07 14.10
N GLY A 84 -15.87 -14.97 14.85
CA GLY A 84 -14.81 -14.59 15.79
C GLY A 84 -13.60 -13.88 15.16
N TYR A 85 -13.71 -13.40 13.91
CA TYR A 85 -12.67 -12.59 13.30
C TYR A 85 -12.61 -11.21 13.93
N ARG A 86 -11.39 -10.72 14.18
CA ARG A 86 -11.15 -9.38 14.72
C ARG A 86 -10.84 -8.39 13.61
N VAL A 87 -11.30 -7.16 13.76
CA VAL A 87 -10.88 -6.04 12.91
C VAL A 87 -9.42 -5.73 13.20
N VAL A 88 -8.62 -5.61 12.15
CA VAL A 88 -7.22 -5.19 12.25
C VAL A 88 -6.93 -4.15 11.15
N ASP A 89 -6.06 -3.21 11.48
CA ASP A 89 -5.54 -2.17 10.60
C ASP A 89 -6.61 -1.51 9.71
N PRO A 90 -7.57 -0.75 10.27
CA PRO A 90 -8.40 0.13 9.46
C PRO A 90 -7.52 1.06 8.63
N VAL A 91 -7.79 1.14 7.33
CA VAL A 91 -6.99 1.85 6.34
C VAL A 91 -7.81 2.93 5.66
N VAL A 92 -7.16 4.05 5.41
CA VAL A 92 -7.69 5.17 4.64
C VAL A 92 -6.88 5.31 3.35
N LEU A 93 -7.57 5.40 2.23
CA LEU A 93 -6.99 5.68 0.93
C LEU A 93 -7.08 7.17 0.64
N TYR A 94 -5.94 7.78 0.36
CA TYR A 94 -5.82 9.16 -0.07
C TYR A 94 -5.56 9.23 -1.58
N HIS A 95 -6.07 10.29 -2.19
CA HIS A 95 -5.90 10.62 -3.60
C HIS A 95 -5.68 12.12 -3.79
N ALA A 96 -4.87 12.46 -4.77
CA ALA A 96 -4.82 13.79 -5.38
C ALA A 96 -4.44 13.67 -6.86
N PRO A 97 -4.89 14.60 -7.74
CA PRO A 97 -4.29 14.79 -9.04
C PRO A 97 -2.79 15.04 -8.90
N VAL A 98 -1.99 14.46 -9.79
CA VAL A 98 -0.52 14.63 -9.77
C VAL A 98 -0.15 16.11 -9.91
N ALA A 99 -0.87 16.86 -10.73
CA ALA A 99 -0.63 18.29 -10.96
C ALA A 99 -0.76 19.14 -9.68
N ASP A 100 -1.67 18.74 -8.75
CA ASP A 100 -1.88 19.46 -7.50
C ASP A 100 -0.74 19.23 -6.49
N LEU A 101 -0.01 18.15 -6.63
CA LEU A 101 1.15 17.81 -5.79
C LEU A 101 2.48 18.23 -6.41
N ALA A 102 2.58 18.25 -7.74
CA ALA A 102 3.78 18.62 -8.49
C ALA A 102 3.92 20.15 -8.66
N THR A 103 3.68 20.90 -7.60
CA THR A 103 3.65 22.39 -7.63
C THR A 103 5.03 23.02 -7.54
N GLU A 104 5.96 22.39 -6.83
CA GLU A 104 7.31 22.89 -6.60
C GLU A 104 8.29 21.71 -6.59
N PRO A 105 9.28 21.67 -7.50
CA PRO A 105 10.24 20.59 -7.51
C PRO A 105 11.05 20.57 -6.18
N PRO A 106 11.36 19.39 -5.66
CA PRO A 106 12.24 19.30 -4.49
C PRO A 106 13.59 19.97 -4.77
N PRO A 107 14.17 20.67 -3.79
CA PRO A 107 15.51 21.25 -3.97
C PRO A 107 16.53 20.19 -4.43
N PRO A 108 17.52 20.57 -5.24
CA PRO A 108 18.56 19.64 -5.71
C PRO A 108 19.17 18.83 -4.56
N ILE A 109 19.54 17.58 -4.84
CA ILE A 109 20.22 16.65 -3.92
C ILE A 109 19.40 16.26 -2.66
N THR A 110 18.14 16.67 -2.53
CA THR A 110 17.28 16.29 -1.39
C THR A 110 16.47 15.02 -1.64
N THR A 111 16.19 14.69 -2.89
CA THR A 111 15.45 13.47 -3.27
C THR A 111 16.02 12.86 -4.53
N PHE A 112 16.00 11.53 -4.62
CA PHE A 112 16.43 10.77 -5.80
C PHE A 112 15.44 9.68 -6.10
N CYS A 113 14.91 9.65 -7.31
CA CYS A 113 14.07 8.59 -7.85
C CYS A 113 14.99 7.59 -8.56
N LEU A 114 15.09 6.37 -8.03
CA LEU A 114 16.07 5.36 -8.47
C LEU A 114 15.41 3.98 -8.59
N TRP A 115 15.71 3.29 -9.66
CA TRP A 115 15.43 1.87 -9.81
C TRP A 115 16.54 1.20 -10.62
N PRO A 116 17.11 0.07 -10.19
CA PRO A 116 16.87 -0.67 -8.94
C PRO A 116 17.19 0.14 -7.67
N MET A 117 16.56 -0.27 -6.55
CA MET A 117 16.80 0.36 -5.25
C MET A 117 18.23 0.10 -4.74
N LEU A 118 18.83 1.09 -4.13
CA LEU A 118 20.16 0.99 -3.51
C LEU A 118 20.11 0.23 -2.18
N GLN A 119 21.25 -0.32 -1.73
CA GLN A 119 21.34 -1.02 -0.45
C GLN A 119 20.92 -0.14 0.73
N ILE A 120 21.37 1.11 0.77
CA ILE A 120 20.98 2.07 1.83
C ILE A 120 19.47 2.25 1.93
N MET A 121 18.71 2.13 0.83
CA MET A 121 17.25 2.21 0.85
C MET A 121 16.64 0.96 1.50
N ARG A 122 17.21 -0.21 1.25
CA ARG A 122 16.80 -1.47 1.90
C ARG A 122 17.06 -1.40 3.40
N ASP A 123 18.19 -0.85 3.82
CA ASP A 123 18.57 -0.71 5.23
C ASP A 123 17.60 0.24 5.96
N LEU A 124 17.25 1.39 5.34
CA LEU A 124 16.26 2.31 5.88
C LEU A 124 14.86 1.69 5.98
N TRP A 125 14.45 0.90 5.00
CA TRP A 125 13.20 0.16 5.08
C TRP A 125 13.22 -0.89 6.19
N ALA A 126 14.32 -1.63 6.35
CA ALA A 126 14.49 -2.60 7.43
C ALA A 126 14.39 -1.94 8.81
N GLU A 127 15.02 -0.78 9.01
CA GLU A 127 14.87 0.06 10.22
C GLU A 127 13.39 0.44 10.46
N GLY A 128 12.64 0.75 9.39
CA GLY A 128 11.22 1.08 9.42
C GLY A 128 10.27 -0.14 9.51
N GLY A 129 10.80 -1.36 9.71
CA GLY A 129 10.01 -2.59 9.80
C GLY A 129 9.49 -3.10 8.44
N VAL A 130 10.06 -2.62 7.33
CA VAL A 130 9.78 -3.11 5.97
C VAL A 130 10.85 -4.14 5.60
N GLY A 131 10.59 -5.41 5.94
CA GLY A 131 11.54 -6.50 5.76
C GLY A 131 11.57 -7.09 4.33
N PRO A 132 12.38 -8.16 4.13
CA PRO A 132 12.62 -8.77 2.82
C PRO A 132 11.36 -9.17 2.06
N GLY A 133 10.33 -9.65 2.75
CA GLY A 133 9.05 -10.02 2.11
C GLY A 133 8.38 -8.84 1.41
N ARG A 134 8.42 -7.63 2.00
CA ARG A 134 7.88 -6.41 1.38
C ARG A 134 8.79 -5.86 0.28
N ILE A 135 10.10 -6.00 0.42
CA ILE A 135 11.06 -5.69 -0.66
C ILE A 135 10.75 -6.54 -1.90
N ALA A 136 10.54 -7.84 -1.71
CA ALA A 136 10.15 -8.74 -2.81
C ALA A 136 8.81 -8.34 -3.47
N VAL A 137 7.87 -7.72 -2.74
CA VAL A 137 6.66 -7.13 -3.34
C VAL A 137 7.02 -5.98 -4.27
N MET A 138 7.86 -5.04 -3.84
CA MET A 138 8.31 -3.91 -4.67
C MET A 138 9.04 -4.40 -5.93
N GLU A 139 9.86 -5.44 -5.82
CA GLU A 139 10.57 -6.04 -6.94
C GLU A 139 9.63 -6.66 -7.97
N ARG A 140 8.53 -7.29 -7.53
CA ARG A 140 7.52 -7.89 -8.42
C ARG A 140 6.61 -6.87 -9.12
N ALA A 141 6.44 -5.66 -8.57
CA ALA A 141 5.63 -4.64 -9.20
C ALA A 141 6.09 -4.37 -10.63
N GLY A 142 5.14 -4.13 -11.54
CA GLY A 142 5.40 -3.80 -12.94
C GLY A 142 6.11 -2.45 -13.12
N ALA A 143 6.62 -2.22 -14.31
CA ALA A 143 7.17 -0.92 -14.72
C ALA A 143 6.07 -0.05 -15.36
N PRO A 144 6.18 1.30 -15.29
CA PRO A 144 7.21 2.06 -14.59
C PRO A 144 7.03 2.03 -13.06
N LYS A 145 8.16 1.99 -12.35
CA LYS A 145 8.22 2.05 -10.89
C LYS A 145 9.51 2.70 -10.42
N THR A 146 9.53 3.24 -9.21
CA THR A 146 10.72 3.84 -8.63
C THR A 146 10.76 3.69 -7.11
N ALA A 147 11.97 3.74 -6.56
CA ALA A 147 12.21 3.97 -5.15
C ALA A 147 12.73 5.39 -4.95
N ILE A 148 12.24 6.07 -3.93
CA ILE A 148 12.63 7.45 -3.62
C ILE A 148 13.51 7.45 -2.38
N LEU A 149 14.74 7.96 -2.52
CA LEU A 149 15.64 8.25 -1.40
C LEU A 149 15.49 9.72 -1.03
N GLY A 150 15.14 10.00 0.22
CA GLY A 150 15.14 11.34 0.79
C GLY A 150 16.42 11.61 1.59
N ARG A 151 16.99 12.82 1.48
CA ARG A 151 18.19 13.25 2.21
C ARG A 151 17.93 14.53 3.00
N VAL A 152 18.53 14.61 4.16
CA VAL A 152 18.55 15.79 5.05
C VAL A 152 19.96 15.91 5.63
N ASN A 153 20.54 17.11 5.58
CA ASN A 153 21.89 17.38 6.12
C ASN A 153 22.94 16.35 5.63
N ASP A 154 22.95 16.10 4.34
CA ASP A 154 23.83 15.16 3.65
C ASP A 154 23.74 13.69 4.10
N ARG A 155 22.67 13.32 4.82
CA ARG A 155 22.40 11.96 5.27
C ARG A 155 21.14 11.41 4.65
N ALA A 156 21.11 10.10 4.42
CA ALA A 156 19.89 9.39 4.07
C ALA A 156 18.88 9.53 5.22
N ALA A 157 17.68 9.99 4.91
CA ALA A 157 16.69 10.41 5.89
C ALA A 157 15.33 9.71 5.73
N GLY A 158 15.04 9.16 4.55
CA GLY A 158 13.80 8.47 4.32
C GLY A 158 13.76 7.76 2.98
N VAL A 159 12.79 6.88 2.84
CA VAL A 159 12.55 6.06 1.64
C VAL A 159 11.07 5.94 1.35
N ALA A 160 10.71 5.80 0.08
CA ALA A 160 9.36 5.46 -0.38
C ALA A 160 9.45 4.65 -1.67
N PHE A 161 8.39 3.90 -1.97
CA PHE A 161 8.25 3.19 -3.24
C PHE A 161 7.03 3.72 -3.99
N VAL A 162 7.15 3.87 -5.31
CA VAL A 162 6.04 4.24 -6.19
C VAL A 162 5.93 3.19 -7.29
N GLY A 163 4.74 2.62 -7.43
CA GLY A 163 4.35 1.78 -8.57
C GLY A 163 3.28 2.48 -9.40
N SER A 164 3.05 2.01 -10.62
CA SER A 164 2.02 2.55 -11.50
C SER A 164 1.10 1.48 -12.07
N HIS A 165 -0.12 1.89 -12.41
CA HIS A 165 -1.10 1.07 -13.12
C HIS A 165 -2.01 1.97 -13.97
N GLY A 166 -2.01 1.75 -15.28
CA GLY A 166 -2.69 2.66 -16.21
C GLY A 166 -2.20 4.10 -16.02
N PRO A 167 -3.09 5.09 -15.92
CA PRO A 167 -2.72 6.49 -15.72
C PRO A 167 -2.41 6.86 -14.26
N THR A 168 -2.36 5.88 -13.36
CA THR A 168 -2.35 6.10 -11.92
C THR A 168 -1.03 5.65 -11.29
N ALA A 169 -0.46 6.47 -10.40
CA ALA A 169 0.61 6.10 -9.48
C ALA A 169 0.06 5.75 -8.10
N MET A 170 0.73 4.84 -7.39
CA MET A 170 0.46 4.60 -5.97
C MET A 170 1.76 4.58 -5.17
N LEU A 171 1.81 5.39 -4.11
CA LEU A 171 2.94 5.47 -3.21
C LEU A 171 2.77 4.49 -2.04
N HIS A 172 3.83 3.77 -1.75
CA HIS A 172 3.89 2.75 -0.71
C HIS A 172 5.10 2.92 0.19
N ALA A 173 5.04 2.35 1.38
CA ALA A 173 6.16 2.17 2.29
C ALA A 173 7.00 3.44 2.53
N LEU A 174 6.35 4.61 2.62
CA LEU A 174 7.00 5.85 3.03
C LEU A 174 7.49 5.71 4.47
N HIS A 175 8.79 5.78 4.65
CA HIS A 175 9.44 5.78 5.95
C HIS A 175 10.41 6.94 6.06
N VAL A 176 10.42 7.63 7.20
CA VAL A 176 11.38 8.67 7.56
C VAL A 176 12.04 8.25 8.88
N VAL A 177 13.37 8.20 8.87
CA VAL A 177 14.19 7.90 10.04
C VAL A 177 13.78 8.78 11.21
N PRO A 178 13.51 8.24 12.41
CA PRO A 178 13.02 9.01 13.55
C PRO A 178 13.81 10.29 13.83
N ALA A 179 15.16 10.21 13.80
CA ALA A 179 16.05 11.34 14.04
C ALA A 179 15.97 12.45 12.95
N GLN A 180 15.40 12.16 11.79
CA GLN A 180 15.27 13.09 10.66
C GLN A 180 13.82 13.56 10.40
N ARG A 181 12.91 13.23 11.30
CA ARG A 181 11.51 13.68 11.22
C ARG A 181 11.39 15.18 11.47
N ARG A 182 10.24 15.77 11.07
CA ARG A 182 9.89 17.18 11.26
C ARG A 182 10.81 18.18 10.55
N GLN A 183 11.59 17.72 9.56
CA GLN A 183 12.48 18.54 8.74
C GLN A 183 11.97 18.70 7.28
N GLY A 184 10.70 18.41 7.02
CA GLY A 184 10.06 18.59 5.72
C GLY A 184 10.39 17.51 4.68
N ILE A 185 11.22 16.50 4.99
CA ILE A 185 11.66 15.51 3.99
C ILE A 185 10.49 14.68 3.41
N ALA A 186 9.49 14.32 4.22
CA ALA A 186 8.33 13.59 3.73
C ALA A 186 7.54 14.39 2.67
N VAL A 187 7.39 15.70 2.82
CA VAL A 187 6.79 16.60 1.84
C VAL A 187 7.60 16.57 0.53
N LYS A 188 8.92 16.70 0.63
CA LYS A 188 9.83 16.67 -0.55
C LYS A 188 9.74 15.33 -1.28
N MET A 189 9.64 14.23 -0.55
CA MET A 189 9.49 12.88 -1.15
C MET A 189 8.12 12.70 -1.80
N MET A 190 7.04 13.26 -1.24
CA MET A 190 5.71 13.26 -1.88
C MET A 190 5.72 14.07 -3.17
N ARG A 191 6.36 15.25 -3.18
CA ARG A 191 6.56 16.05 -4.40
C ARG A 191 7.41 15.31 -5.43
N ALA A 192 8.50 14.67 -5.01
CA ALA A 192 9.33 13.85 -5.91
C ALA A 192 8.51 12.72 -6.56
N ALA A 193 7.62 12.07 -5.79
CA ALA A 193 6.71 11.06 -6.34
C ALA A 193 5.76 11.67 -7.38
N ALA A 194 5.23 12.87 -7.13
CA ALA A 194 4.34 13.56 -8.06
C ALA A 194 5.07 13.99 -9.35
N PHE A 195 6.27 14.57 -9.25
CA PHE A 195 7.07 14.91 -10.43
C PHE A 195 7.46 13.67 -11.23
N TRP A 196 7.89 12.58 -10.54
CA TRP A 196 8.15 11.32 -11.21
C TRP A 196 6.92 10.79 -11.95
N ALA A 197 5.73 10.87 -11.34
CA ALA A 197 4.49 10.46 -11.97
C ALA A 197 4.15 11.34 -13.20
N LEU A 198 4.34 12.65 -13.09
CA LEU A 198 4.15 13.60 -14.19
C LEU A 198 5.07 13.29 -15.38
N ASP A 199 6.36 13.03 -15.12
CA ASP A 199 7.37 12.68 -16.13
C ASP A 199 7.03 11.36 -16.86
N HIS A 200 6.20 10.50 -16.24
CA HIS A 200 5.71 9.26 -16.83
C HIS A 200 4.28 9.35 -17.39
N GLY A 201 3.73 10.56 -17.48
CA GLY A 201 2.40 10.80 -18.06
C GLY A 201 1.24 10.29 -17.18
N LEU A 202 1.48 10.12 -15.87
CA LEU A 202 0.45 9.68 -14.93
C LEU A 202 -0.33 10.89 -14.40
N SER A 203 -1.64 10.72 -14.22
CA SER A 203 -2.55 11.82 -13.83
C SER A 203 -2.88 11.85 -12.34
N ASP A 204 -2.82 10.70 -11.67
CA ASP A 204 -3.34 10.52 -10.31
C ASP A 204 -2.32 9.87 -9.40
N LEU A 205 -2.24 10.36 -8.14
CA LEU A 205 -1.41 9.74 -7.10
C LEU A 205 -2.29 9.29 -5.94
N PHE A 206 -2.19 7.99 -5.63
CA PHE A 206 -2.84 7.36 -4.49
C PHE A 206 -1.84 6.92 -3.44
N LEU A 207 -2.32 6.76 -2.23
CA LEU A 207 -1.62 6.05 -1.15
C LEU A 207 -2.61 5.50 -0.13
N ALA A 208 -2.21 4.47 0.59
CA ALA A 208 -2.98 3.87 1.66
C ALA A 208 -2.22 3.95 2.99
N VAL A 209 -2.90 4.36 4.05
CA VAL A 209 -2.34 4.51 5.39
C VAL A 209 -3.32 4.00 6.45
N THR A 210 -2.82 3.39 7.53
CA THR A 210 -3.67 2.99 8.64
C THR A 210 -4.29 4.22 9.34
N GLU A 211 -5.53 4.11 9.78
CA GLU A 211 -6.21 5.20 10.51
C GLU A 211 -5.45 5.63 11.76
N ALA A 212 -4.75 4.71 12.40
CA ALA A 212 -3.94 4.95 13.59
C ALA A 212 -2.70 5.85 13.33
N ASN A 213 -2.24 5.96 12.07
CA ASN A 213 -1.07 6.79 11.72
C ASN A 213 -1.45 8.27 11.55
N ALA A 214 -1.83 8.92 12.66
CA ALA A 214 -2.24 10.32 12.67
C ALA A 214 -1.19 11.27 12.06
N PRO A 215 0.12 11.14 12.33
CA PRO A 215 1.13 12.01 11.71
C PRO A 215 1.17 11.93 10.18
N ALA A 216 1.08 10.74 9.60
CA ALA A 216 1.06 10.58 8.15
C ALA A 216 -0.23 11.12 7.54
N ARG A 217 -1.38 10.88 8.18
CA ARG A 217 -2.68 11.44 7.75
C ARG A 217 -2.69 12.96 7.74
N ALA A 218 -2.11 13.59 8.77
CA ALA A 218 -1.96 15.05 8.83
C ALA A 218 -1.06 15.57 7.68
N LEU A 219 0.02 14.88 7.36
CA LEU A 219 0.88 15.20 6.20
C LEU A 219 0.06 15.17 4.89
N TYR A 220 -0.66 14.09 4.62
CA TYR A 220 -1.40 13.96 3.35
C TYR A 220 -2.52 14.99 3.22
N ALA A 221 -3.24 15.26 4.31
CA ALA A 221 -4.24 16.32 4.35
C ALA A 221 -3.62 17.71 4.10
N SER A 222 -2.43 18.00 4.67
CA SER A 222 -1.72 19.28 4.44
C SER A 222 -1.22 19.46 3.01
N LEU A 223 -1.08 18.37 2.27
CA LEU A 223 -0.74 18.36 0.84
C LEU A 223 -1.98 18.44 -0.06
N GLY A 224 -3.18 18.64 0.50
CA GLY A 224 -4.43 18.73 -0.25
C GLY A 224 -4.99 17.38 -0.73
N MET A 225 -4.44 16.25 -0.29
CA MET A 225 -4.98 14.94 -0.65
C MET A 225 -6.31 14.68 0.04
N SER A 226 -7.27 14.14 -0.70
CA SER A 226 -8.60 13.79 -0.22
C SER A 226 -8.73 12.31 0.09
N ILE A 227 -9.55 11.98 1.10
CA ILE A 227 -9.91 10.59 1.40
C ILE A 227 -10.95 10.15 0.37
N VAL A 228 -10.68 9.04 -0.32
CA VAL A 228 -11.55 8.53 -1.37
C VAL A 228 -12.14 7.15 -1.06
N GLU A 229 -11.52 6.41 -0.14
CA GLU A 229 -11.98 5.06 0.21
C GLU A 229 -11.48 4.69 1.60
N LYS A 230 -12.15 3.72 2.23
CA LYS A 230 -11.72 3.06 3.46
C LYS A 230 -11.93 1.57 3.34
N TYR A 231 -11.03 0.83 3.95
CA TYR A 231 -11.17 -0.61 4.12
C TYR A 231 -10.52 -1.06 5.42
N HIS A 232 -10.82 -2.25 5.87
CA HIS A 232 -10.14 -2.87 6.99
C HIS A 232 -9.92 -4.35 6.71
N TYR A 233 -9.23 -5.01 7.64
CA TYR A 233 -9.09 -6.45 7.54
C TYR A 233 -9.83 -7.15 8.67
N ARG A 234 -10.41 -8.29 8.36
CA ARG A 234 -10.88 -9.29 9.33
C ARG A 234 -9.85 -10.40 9.42
N LYS A 235 -9.24 -10.55 10.59
CA LYS A 235 -8.21 -11.56 10.85
C LYS A 235 -8.76 -12.66 11.75
N GLY A 236 -8.68 -13.90 11.27
CA GLY A 236 -9.01 -15.09 12.02
C GLY A 236 -7.96 -15.46 13.07
N GLN A 237 -8.22 -16.54 13.78
CA GLN A 237 -7.26 -17.14 14.69
C GLN A 237 -6.21 -17.93 13.90
N ALA A 238 -4.99 -17.99 14.44
CA ALA A 238 -3.88 -18.76 13.90
C ALA A 238 -4.14 -20.27 13.97
#